data_70b562bfd93344009d1831c89bc5fb8d
#
_entry.id   70b562bfd93344009d1831c89bc5fb8d
#
_cell.length_a   1.000
_cell.length_b   1.000
_cell.length_c   1.000
_cell.angle_alpha   90.00
_cell.angle_beta   90.00
_cell.angle_gamma   90.00
#
_symmetry.space_group_name_H-M   'P 1'
#
loop_
_entity.id
_entity.type
_entity.pdbx_description
1 polymer ?
#
loop_
_entity_poly.entity_id
_entity_poly.type
_entity_poly.pdbx_seq_one_letter_code
_entity_poly.pdbx_strand_id
1 'polypeptide(L)'
;WYTIKDDFVSGEFIWTGCDYIGEPTPWNGTDKGSVSGDKLAVPNSSYFGVIDTAGFEKDSFYFYTSQWREDKQTLHIVPQSWNKKDLSISGGNVPVYVYSNAAKVELYLNGKLIGTSTRNPIKTAAGHEWATYSNESNDEEQCVAVNESQKWKAQAIQFKVKYAEGTLSAKAYDEDGKEITDTLGSQSVTTNSDAGSKLSVKAEKSEITADGSSLSYIAVDVNDKDGRFVSSADNSIRFTLTGNGTIVGVDNGNPSTVNKFQQKSVLTSSKTAKIKAFSGKALVIVRSTKDAGGFALKAESAGLTGETVFVNTVGEKNGEVFLKDYTIKPEYTVMMGTKPELETTVTGTMSDGSKQEGTIDWKLTEDVYNHPGEYVLDGTMKFGKEEVAVSANLHVKPIIVAVQNYT
;
A
#
# COMPACT_ATOMS: atom_id res chain seq x y z
N TRP A 1 -3.11 -11.46 28.14
CA TRP A 1 -3.36 -12.73 28.84
C TRP A 1 -3.74 -12.53 30.31
N TYR A 2 -3.00 -11.70 31.07
CA TYR A 2 -3.29 -11.47 32.49
C TYR A 2 -4.66 -10.88 32.75
N THR A 3 -5.14 -10.00 31.85
CA THR A 3 -6.50 -9.42 31.87
C THR A 3 -7.60 -10.45 31.63
N ILE A 4 -7.27 -11.57 30.98
CA ILE A 4 -8.22 -12.67 30.76
C ILE A 4 -8.17 -13.68 31.91
N LYS A 5 -6.97 -13.94 32.43
CA LYS A 5 -6.72 -15.00 33.38
C LYS A 5 -7.12 -14.61 34.82
N ASP A 6 -6.85 -13.35 35.19
CA ASP A 6 -6.91 -12.91 36.58
C ASP A 6 -8.12 -11.98 36.78
N ASP A 7 -9.16 -12.48 37.46
CA ASP A 7 -10.46 -11.81 37.66
C ASP A 7 -10.40 -10.47 38.37
N PHE A 8 -9.28 -10.20 39.10
CA PHE A 8 -9.07 -8.91 39.77
C PHE A 8 -8.49 -7.83 38.83
N VAL A 9 -8.09 -8.18 37.61
CA VAL A 9 -7.58 -7.25 36.61
C VAL A 9 -8.74 -6.72 35.77
N SER A 10 -9.14 -5.47 35.98
CA SER A 10 -10.30 -4.87 35.30
C SER A 10 -10.06 -4.59 33.80
N GLY A 11 -8.82 -4.58 33.35
CA GLY A 11 -8.49 -4.30 31.95
C GLY A 11 -7.08 -3.71 31.81
N GLU A 12 -6.73 -3.37 30.57
CA GLU A 12 -5.48 -2.69 30.24
C GLU A 12 -5.71 -1.71 29.08
N PHE A 13 -4.86 -0.72 28.97
CA PHE A 13 -4.85 0.22 27.85
C PHE A 13 -3.69 -0.14 26.93
N ILE A 14 -3.98 -0.23 25.62
CA ILE A 14 -2.96 -0.47 24.63
C ILE A 14 -2.32 0.87 24.25
N TRP A 15 -1.03 0.96 24.37
CA TRP A 15 -0.24 2.07 23.91
C TRP A 15 0.50 1.66 22.64
N THR A 16 0.00 2.04 21.42
CA THR A 16 -1.08 2.99 21.19
C THR A 16 -1.92 2.55 20.00
N GLY A 17 -3.10 3.19 19.78
CA GLY A 17 -3.94 2.96 18.62
C GLY A 17 -3.26 3.34 17.32
N CYS A 18 -2.67 4.55 17.25
CA CYS A 18 -1.99 5.05 16.05
C CYS A 18 -0.54 5.38 16.37
N ASP A 19 0.34 5.21 15.39
CA ASP A 19 1.69 5.79 15.47
C ASP A 19 1.61 7.31 15.51
N TYR A 20 2.54 7.94 16.20
CA TYR A 20 2.60 9.40 16.35
C TYR A 20 4.03 9.90 16.28
N ILE A 21 4.15 11.15 15.82
CA ILE A 21 5.43 11.83 15.65
C ILE A 21 5.94 12.38 17.00
N GLY A 22 7.26 12.39 17.18
CA GLY A 22 7.95 13.03 18.31
C GLY A 22 8.47 12.06 19.35
N GLU A 23 8.13 10.78 19.28
CA GLU A 23 8.66 9.72 20.16
C GLU A 23 9.24 8.56 19.33
N PRO A 24 10.55 8.56 19.05
CA PRO A 24 11.19 7.57 18.22
C PRO A 24 11.44 6.25 18.95
N THR A 25 10.43 5.67 19.57
CA THR A 25 10.55 4.42 20.33
C THR A 25 9.70 3.31 19.72
N PRO A 26 10.12 2.05 19.86
CA PRO A 26 11.32 1.60 20.55
C PRO A 26 12.56 1.69 19.64
N TRP A 27 13.44 2.63 19.89
CA TRP A 27 14.74 2.70 19.28
C TRP A 27 15.81 2.36 20.31
N ASN A 28 16.65 1.39 20.02
CA ASN A 28 17.67 0.91 20.95
C ASN A 28 19.07 1.44 20.66
N GLY A 29 19.20 2.41 19.75
CA GLY A 29 20.48 3.02 19.39
C GLY A 29 21.42 2.09 18.61
N THR A 30 20.92 0.97 18.10
CA THR A 30 21.69 0.03 17.30
C THR A 30 21.20 0.04 15.85
N ASP A 31 22.03 -0.45 14.95
CA ASP A 31 21.71 -0.71 13.54
C ASP A 31 20.52 -1.65 13.32
N LYS A 32 20.04 -2.31 14.36
CA LYS A 32 18.85 -3.17 14.36
C LYS A 32 17.54 -2.42 14.54
N GLY A 33 17.57 -1.13 14.89
CA GLY A 33 16.38 -0.30 15.07
C GLY A 33 15.80 0.28 13.79
N SER A 34 16.39 0.01 12.63
CA SER A 34 15.89 0.50 11.35
C SER A 34 14.73 -0.34 10.84
N VAL A 35 13.59 0.28 10.61
CA VAL A 35 12.40 -0.34 10.01
C VAL A 35 12.36 -0.17 8.49
N SER A 36 13.25 0.62 7.91
CA SER A 36 13.31 0.90 6.48
C SER A 36 14.32 0.03 5.71
N GLY A 37 15.02 -0.87 6.40
CA GLY A 37 16.15 -1.61 5.80
C GLY A 37 17.44 -0.79 5.69
N ASP A 38 17.40 0.50 5.95
CA ASP A 38 18.57 1.37 6.05
C ASP A 38 19.12 1.32 7.48
N LYS A 39 20.30 0.77 7.65
CA LYS A 39 20.96 0.58 8.95
C LYS A 39 21.22 1.87 9.74
N LEU A 40 21.16 3.01 9.07
CA LEU A 40 21.37 4.34 9.68
C LEU A 40 20.05 5.09 9.92
N ALA A 41 18.91 4.54 9.50
CA ALA A 41 17.63 5.21 9.68
C ALA A 41 17.20 5.20 11.13
N VAL A 42 16.95 6.36 11.68
CA VAL A 42 16.43 6.58 13.02
C VAL A 42 14.94 6.90 12.92
N PRO A 43 14.04 6.23 13.67
CA PRO A 43 12.63 6.58 13.68
C PRO A 43 12.40 8.03 14.11
N ASN A 44 11.48 8.72 13.43
CA ASN A 44 10.97 10.04 13.79
C ASN A 44 9.59 9.98 14.43
N SER A 45 8.95 8.83 14.36
CA SER A 45 7.68 8.52 15.01
C SER A 45 7.78 7.22 15.79
N SER A 46 6.79 6.95 16.61
CA SER A 46 6.57 5.60 17.14
C SER A 46 6.28 4.63 16.00
N TYR A 47 6.44 3.32 16.22
CA TYR A 47 6.01 2.27 15.30
C TYR A 47 5.34 1.09 16.03
N PHE A 48 4.94 1.29 17.27
CA PHE A 48 4.21 0.31 18.08
C PHE A 48 2.68 0.49 18.02
N GLY A 49 2.19 1.51 17.33
CA GLY A 49 0.76 1.68 17.06
C GLY A 49 0.20 0.51 16.24
N VAL A 50 -1.08 0.23 16.38
CA VAL A 50 -1.77 -0.79 15.57
C VAL A 50 -2.11 -0.28 14.17
N ILE A 51 -2.13 1.04 14.00
CA ILE A 51 -2.28 1.78 12.75
C ILE A 51 -1.05 2.68 12.59
N ASP A 52 -0.50 2.78 11.38
CA ASP A 52 0.65 3.64 11.12
C ASP A 52 0.27 5.13 10.97
N THR A 53 1.27 6.02 10.75
CA THR A 53 1.03 7.46 10.59
C THR A 53 0.19 7.82 9.37
N ALA A 54 0.19 6.99 8.33
CA ALA A 54 -0.61 7.16 7.13
C ALA A 54 -2.04 6.63 7.27
N GLY A 55 -2.36 5.94 8.37
CA GLY A 55 -3.67 5.33 8.61
C GLY A 55 -3.79 3.90 8.09
N PHE A 56 -2.69 3.26 7.67
CA PHE A 56 -2.72 1.86 7.26
C PHE A 56 -2.71 0.94 8.48
N GLU A 57 -3.62 -0.03 8.46
CA GLU A 57 -3.70 -1.06 9.50
C GLU A 57 -2.47 -1.98 9.41
N LYS A 58 -1.85 -2.23 10.58
CA LYS A 58 -0.79 -3.23 10.75
C LYS A 58 -1.38 -4.59 11.13
N ASP A 59 -0.57 -5.65 11.07
CA ASP A 59 -1.05 -7.00 11.43
C ASP A 59 -1.68 -7.06 12.82
N SER A 60 -1.15 -6.29 13.79
CA SER A 60 -1.71 -6.21 15.14
C SER A 60 -3.13 -5.62 15.21
N PHE A 61 -3.53 -4.76 14.26
CA PHE A 61 -4.90 -4.26 14.13
C PHE A 61 -5.89 -5.43 13.98
N TYR A 62 -5.58 -6.38 13.12
CA TYR A 62 -6.43 -7.54 12.87
C TYR A 62 -6.44 -8.53 14.04
N PHE A 63 -5.34 -8.62 14.81
CA PHE A 63 -5.35 -9.35 16.06
C PHE A 63 -6.37 -8.76 17.02
N TYR A 64 -6.32 -7.45 17.30
CA TYR A 64 -7.27 -6.82 18.20
C TYR A 64 -8.71 -6.85 17.67
N THR A 65 -8.89 -6.66 16.37
CA THR A 65 -10.20 -6.78 15.73
C THR A 65 -10.80 -8.17 15.96
N SER A 66 -10.01 -9.24 15.82
CA SER A 66 -10.46 -10.61 16.05
C SER A 66 -10.84 -10.90 17.53
N GLN A 67 -10.35 -10.09 18.47
CA GLN A 67 -10.64 -10.29 19.89
C GLN A 67 -11.75 -9.37 20.43
N TRP A 68 -11.94 -8.19 19.80
CA TRP A 68 -12.82 -7.15 20.36
C TRP A 68 -14.07 -6.87 19.52
N ARG A 69 -14.07 -7.23 18.22
CA ARG A 69 -15.19 -6.99 17.34
C ARG A 69 -16.08 -8.24 17.22
N GLU A 70 -17.26 -8.18 17.85
CA GLU A 70 -18.27 -9.24 17.72
C GLU A 70 -19.15 -9.07 16.48
N ASP A 71 -19.22 -7.84 15.95
CA ASP A 71 -20.04 -7.47 14.79
C ASP A 71 -19.34 -7.70 13.44
N LYS A 72 -18.05 -8.08 13.46
CA LYS A 72 -17.23 -8.30 12.24
C LYS A 72 -16.43 -9.59 12.34
N GLN A 73 -16.46 -10.34 11.26
CA GLN A 73 -15.57 -11.48 11.11
C GLN A 73 -14.19 -11.03 10.66
N THR A 74 -13.15 -11.56 11.26
CA THR A 74 -11.76 -11.30 10.92
C THR A 74 -11.11 -12.56 10.39
N LEU A 75 -10.36 -12.43 9.29
CA LEU A 75 -9.49 -13.47 8.75
C LEU A 75 -8.27 -12.82 8.12
N HIS A 76 -7.13 -12.87 8.82
CA HIS A 76 -5.93 -12.18 8.39
C HIS A 76 -4.69 -13.05 8.56
N ILE A 77 -4.00 -13.31 7.45
CA ILE A 77 -2.77 -14.10 7.40
C ILE A 77 -1.56 -13.21 7.65
N VAL A 78 -0.61 -13.71 8.41
CA VAL A 78 0.72 -13.12 8.61
C VAL A 78 1.75 -14.21 8.29
N PRO A 79 2.75 -13.92 7.46
CA PRO A 79 3.20 -12.62 6.91
C PRO A 79 2.39 -12.15 5.69
N GLN A 80 2.48 -10.84 5.37
CA GLN A 80 1.82 -10.23 4.22
C GLN A 80 2.62 -10.32 2.91
N SER A 81 3.76 -11.00 2.93
CA SER A 81 4.53 -11.39 1.75
C SER A 81 4.79 -12.89 1.76
N TRP A 82 4.70 -13.52 0.59
CA TRP A 82 5.07 -14.94 0.42
C TRP A 82 6.30 -15.08 -0.49
N ASN A 83 7.15 -14.04 -0.55
CA ASN A 83 8.42 -14.09 -1.26
C ASN A 83 9.52 -14.54 -0.31
N LYS A 84 10.33 -15.51 -0.73
CA LYS A 84 11.37 -16.14 0.10
C LYS A 84 12.31 -15.14 0.78
N LYS A 85 12.65 -14.04 0.10
CA LYS A 85 13.55 -13.01 0.63
C LYS A 85 12.98 -12.19 1.78
N ASP A 86 11.63 -12.10 1.86
CA ASP A 86 10.92 -11.29 2.86
C ASP A 86 10.55 -12.11 4.10
N LEU A 87 10.79 -13.44 4.06
CA LEU A 87 10.34 -14.37 5.08
C LEU A 87 11.46 -14.74 6.07
N SER A 88 11.08 -14.85 7.34
CA SER A 88 11.93 -15.46 8.37
C SER A 88 11.83 -16.97 8.28
N ILE A 89 12.76 -17.61 7.55
CA ILE A 89 12.77 -19.07 7.34
C ILE A 89 13.75 -19.71 8.31
N SER A 90 13.27 -20.67 9.12
CA SER A 90 14.09 -21.47 10.01
C SER A 90 13.87 -22.96 9.76
N GLY A 91 14.95 -23.69 9.43
CA GLY A 91 14.85 -25.11 9.08
C GLY A 91 13.92 -25.40 7.88
N GLY A 92 13.81 -24.46 6.94
CA GLY A 92 12.91 -24.56 5.80
C GLY A 92 11.46 -24.16 6.07
N ASN A 93 11.11 -23.84 7.32
CA ASN A 93 9.75 -23.49 7.73
C ASN A 93 9.59 -21.99 7.97
N VAL A 94 8.41 -21.47 7.63
CA VAL A 94 7.94 -20.11 7.85
C VAL A 94 6.96 -20.13 9.02
N PRO A 95 7.13 -19.27 10.05
CA PRO A 95 6.09 -19.07 11.06
C PRO A 95 4.91 -18.33 10.41
N VAL A 96 3.75 -18.96 10.41
CA VAL A 96 2.49 -18.40 9.89
C VAL A 96 1.54 -18.21 11.05
N TYR A 97 0.97 -16.99 11.13
CA TYR A 97 -0.12 -16.68 12.06
C TYR A 97 -1.39 -16.37 11.26
N VAL A 98 -2.54 -16.73 11.81
CA VAL A 98 -3.83 -16.30 11.32
C VAL A 98 -4.62 -15.69 12.46
N TYR A 99 -5.06 -14.45 12.30
CA TYR A 99 -5.92 -13.77 13.26
C TYR A 99 -7.37 -13.93 12.81
N SER A 100 -8.19 -14.50 13.68
CA SER A 100 -9.60 -14.79 13.37
C SER A 100 -10.45 -14.87 14.64
N ASN A 101 -11.75 -14.71 14.47
CA ASN A 101 -12.79 -15.00 15.47
C ASN A 101 -13.82 -16.03 14.96
N ALA A 102 -13.56 -16.65 13.82
CA ALA A 102 -14.43 -17.68 13.23
C ALA A 102 -14.41 -18.98 14.05
N ALA A 103 -15.47 -19.78 13.95
CA ALA A 103 -15.58 -21.07 14.65
C ALA A 103 -14.54 -22.09 14.17
N LYS A 104 -14.23 -22.09 12.87
CA LYS A 104 -13.19 -22.91 12.26
C LYS A 104 -12.43 -22.13 11.21
N VAL A 105 -11.11 -22.36 11.13
CA VAL A 105 -10.24 -21.82 10.08
C VAL A 105 -9.46 -22.96 9.44
N GLU A 106 -9.39 -22.95 8.12
CA GLU A 106 -8.59 -23.88 7.33
C GLU A 106 -7.49 -23.13 6.60
N LEU A 107 -6.25 -23.65 6.64
CA LEU A 107 -5.07 -23.12 5.98
C LEU A 107 -4.70 -23.97 4.78
N TYR A 108 -4.48 -23.33 3.65
CA TYR A 108 -4.16 -23.97 2.37
C TYR A 108 -2.84 -23.44 1.80
N LEU A 109 -2.05 -24.34 1.23
CA LEU A 109 -0.88 -24.00 0.41
C LEU A 109 -1.10 -24.57 -1.00
N ASN A 110 -1.12 -23.68 -2.00
CA ASN A 110 -1.39 -24.05 -3.40
C ASN A 110 -2.67 -24.88 -3.60
N GLY A 111 -3.73 -24.51 -2.86
CA GLY A 111 -5.03 -25.16 -2.90
C GLY A 111 -5.14 -26.49 -2.12
N LYS A 112 -4.04 -26.98 -1.54
CA LYS A 112 -4.05 -28.16 -0.68
C LYS A 112 -4.28 -27.73 0.78
N LEU A 113 -5.24 -28.35 1.45
CA LEU A 113 -5.46 -28.18 2.89
C LEU A 113 -4.25 -28.72 3.66
N ILE A 114 -3.62 -27.84 4.47
CA ILE A 114 -2.42 -28.17 5.26
C ILE A 114 -2.63 -28.05 6.77
N GLY A 115 -3.61 -27.27 7.22
CA GLY A 115 -3.87 -27.08 8.64
C GLY A 115 -5.32 -26.70 8.91
N THR A 116 -5.84 -27.10 10.05
CA THR A 116 -7.17 -26.76 10.56
C THR A 116 -7.06 -26.21 11.98
N SER A 117 -7.87 -25.23 12.29
CA SER A 117 -7.95 -24.64 13.63
C SER A 117 -9.40 -24.54 14.06
N THR A 118 -9.67 -24.96 15.31
CA THR A 118 -10.99 -24.91 15.89
C THR A 118 -11.00 -23.92 17.06
N ARG A 119 -11.99 -23.04 17.10
CA ARG A 119 -12.16 -22.04 18.15
C ARG A 119 -12.61 -22.71 19.47
N ASN A 120 -11.90 -22.39 20.54
CA ASN A 120 -12.20 -22.81 21.91
C ASN A 120 -12.24 -21.53 22.78
N PRO A 121 -13.39 -20.84 22.89
CA PRO A 121 -13.44 -19.55 23.57
C PRO A 121 -13.13 -19.67 25.07
N ILE A 122 -12.40 -18.70 25.57
CA ILE A 122 -12.20 -18.52 27.01
C ILE A 122 -13.14 -17.42 27.48
N LYS A 123 -13.99 -17.73 28.47
CA LYS A 123 -14.92 -16.78 29.05
C LYS A 123 -14.35 -16.22 30.35
N THR A 124 -14.34 -14.90 30.47
CA THR A 124 -13.96 -14.20 31.70
C THR A 124 -15.10 -14.23 32.73
N ALA A 125 -14.80 -13.93 34.00
CA ALA A 125 -15.81 -13.78 35.05
C ALA A 125 -16.87 -12.71 34.69
N ALA A 126 -16.49 -11.66 33.95
CA ALA A 126 -17.40 -10.63 33.46
C ALA A 126 -18.26 -11.07 32.25
N GLY A 127 -18.06 -12.31 31.76
CA GLY A 127 -18.84 -12.87 30.66
C GLY A 127 -18.30 -12.56 29.25
N HIS A 128 -17.19 -11.83 29.11
CA HIS A 128 -16.56 -11.58 27.82
C HIS A 128 -15.85 -12.83 27.30
N GLU A 129 -15.98 -13.14 26.01
CA GLU A 129 -15.35 -14.26 25.36
C GLU A 129 -14.13 -13.82 24.55
N TRP A 130 -13.01 -14.53 24.76
CA TRP A 130 -11.80 -14.37 23.95
C TRP A 130 -11.65 -15.53 22.99
N ALA A 131 -11.35 -15.24 21.74
CA ALA A 131 -11.06 -16.28 20.77
C ALA A 131 -9.70 -16.93 21.06
N THR A 132 -9.70 -18.22 21.28
CA THR A 132 -8.50 -19.07 21.31
C THR A 132 -8.70 -20.27 20.40
N TYR A 133 -7.61 -20.91 19.99
CA TYR A 133 -7.65 -21.96 18.96
C TYR A 133 -6.86 -23.19 19.33
N SER A 134 -7.38 -24.36 18.94
CA SER A 134 -6.66 -25.62 18.87
C SER A 134 -6.28 -25.86 17.42
N ASN A 135 -4.99 -26.04 17.14
CA ASN A 135 -4.45 -26.20 15.80
C ASN A 135 -4.10 -27.66 15.52
N GLU A 136 -4.43 -28.13 14.34
CA GLU A 136 -4.17 -29.49 13.86
C GLU A 136 -3.47 -29.43 12.50
N SER A 137 -2.47 -30.28 12.30
CA SER A 137 -1.83 -30.46 11.01
C SER A 137 -2.63 -31.46 10.16
N ASN A 138 -2.99 -31.07 8.94
CA ASN A 138 -3.60 -31.98 7.95
C ASN A 138 -2.55 -32.55 7.00
N ASP A 139 -1.33 -32.03 7.04
CA ASP A 139 -0.17 -32.49 6.26
C ASP A 139 1.11 -32.19 7.06
N GLU A 140 1.57 -33.15 7.84
CA GLU A 140 2.73 -33.00 8.73
C GLU A 140 4.05 -32.75 8.01
N GLU A 141 4.16 -33.10 6.72
CA GLU A 141 5.34 -32.79 5.91
C GLU A 141 5.39 -31.31 5.47
N GLN A 142 4.23 -30.69 5.29
CA GLN A 142 4.09 -29.32 4.82
C GLN A 142 3.81 -28.33 5.94
N CYS A 143 3.17 -28.78 7.02
CA CYS A 143 2.65 -27.92 8.07
C CYS A 143 2.73 -28.59 9.44
N VAL A 144 3.30 -27.92 10.38
CA VAL A 144 3.32 -28.34 11.78
C VAL A 144 2.46 -27.40 12.60
N ALA A 145 1.44 -27.91 13.24
CA ALA A 145 0.60 -27.17 14.17
C ALA A 145 1.42 -26.75 15.39
N VAL A 146 1.30 -25.50 15.81
CA VAL A 146 1.91 -25.00 17.05
C VAL A 146 0.83 -24.92 18.12
N ASN A 147 0.86 -25.88 19.05
CA ASN A 147 -0.02 -25.90 20.21
C ASN A 147 0.81 -25.46 21.43
N GLU A 148 0.73 -24.18 21.73
CA GLU A 148 1.55 -23.58 22.78
C GLU A 148 1.04 -23.96 24.18
N SER A 149 1.97 -24.28 25.06
CA SER A 149 1.69 -24.49 26.51
C SER A 149 1.25 -23.19 27.19
N GLN A 150 1.58 -22.03 26.58
CA GLN A 150 1.19 -20.72 27.07
C GLN A 150 -0.12 -20.30 26.42
N LYS A 151 -1.20 -20.25 27.18
CA LYS A 151 -2.56 -19.99 26.67
C LYS A 151 -2.72 -18.67 25.91
N TRP A 152 -1.94 -17.63 26.23
CA TRP A 152 -2.01 -16.35 25.50
C TRP A 152 -1.60 -16.46 24.04
N LYS A 153 -0.76 -17.42 23.69
CA LYS A 153 -0.38 -17.67 22.30
C LYS A 153 -1.48 -18.39 21.50
N ALA A 154 -2.40 -19.07 22.22
CA ALA A 154 -3.54 -19.70 21.59
C ALA A 154 -4.61 -18.70 21.08
N GLN A 155 -4.47 -17.40 21.40
CA GLN A 155 -5.31 -16.34 20.86
C GLN A 155 -5.04 -16.05 19.37
N ALA A 156 -3.92 -16.54 18.84
CA ALA A 156 -3.59 -16.54 17.44
C ALA A 156 -3.44 -17.98 16.93
N ILE A 157 -3.98 -18.28 15.78
CA ILE A 157 -3.73 -19.52 15.05
C ILE A 157 -2.28 -19.50 14.61
N GLN A 158 -1.52 -20.56 14.88
CA GLN A 158 -0.10 -20.58 14.56
C GLN A 158 0.32 -21.92 13.98
N PHE A 159 1.02 -21.85 12.83
CA PHE A 159 1.62 -22.96 12.14
C PHE A 159 3.08 -22.68 11.76
N LYS A 160 3.85 -23.76 11.58
CA LYS A 160 5.15 -23.73 10.89
C LYS A 160 4.92 -24.36 9.53
N VAL A 161 4.93 -23.57 8.48
CA VAL A 161 4.64 -24.00 7.12
C VAL A 161 5.94 -24.14 6.34
N LYS A 162 6.16 -25.31 5.72
CA LYS A 162 7.29 -25.52 4.82
C LYS A 162 7.16 -24.62 3.61
N TYR A 163 8.17 -23.80 3.38
CA TYR A 163 8.12 -22.84 2.28
C TYR A 163 8.03 -23.54 0.92
N ALA A 164 7.04 -23.15 0.13
CA ALA A 164 6.95 -23.41 -1.30
C ALA A 164 6.36 -22.17 -1.98
N GLU A 165 6.86 -21.86 -3.18
CA GLU A 165 6.28 -20.78 -3.99
C GLU A 165 4.82 -21.04 -4.33
N GLY A 166 4.05 -19.97 -4.48
CA GLY A 166 2.63 -20.02 -4.82
C GLY A 166 1.76 -19.23 -3.86
N THR A 167 0.61 -19.76 -3.49
CA THR A 167 -0.39 -19.06 -2.68
C THR A 167 -0.62 -19.79 -1.35
N LEU A 168 -0.40 -19.06 -0.26
CA LEU A 168 -0.89 -19.42 1.06
C LEU A 168 -2.25 -18.72 1.26
N SER A 169 -3.30 -19.45 1.62
CA SER A 169 -4.63 -18.91 1.82
C SER A 169 -5.34 -19.55 3.02
N ALA A 170 -6.27 -18.80 3.61
CA ALA A 170 -7.10 -19.28 4.70
C ALA A 170 -8.58 -19.12 4.36
N LYS A 171 -9.42 -19.99 4.93
CA LYS A 171 -10.87 -19.92 4.88
C LYS A 171 -11.44 -19.98 6.28
N ALA A 172 -12.47 -19.18 6.52
CA ALA A 172 -13.17 -19.09 7.80
C ALA A 172 -14.57 -19.75 7.67
N TYR A 173 -15.01 -20.40 8.74
CA TYR A 173 -16.31 -21.06 8.79
C TYR A 173 -17.03 -20.72 10.10
N ASP A 174 -18.36 -20.62 10.03
CA ASP A 174 -19.24 -20.46 11.19
C ASP A 174 -19.46 -21.78 11.95
N GLU A 175 -20.27 -21.73 13.00
CA GLU A 175 -20.63 -22.91 13.83
C GLU A 175 -21.37 -24.01 13.04
N ASP A 176 -22.08 -23.64 11.98
CA ASP A 176 -22.81 -24.57 11.11
C ASP A 176 -21.92 -25.14 9.99
N GLY A 177 -20.66 -24.74 9.92
CA GLY A 177 -19.69 -25.16 8.90
C GLY A 177 -19.84 -24.46 7.56
N LYS A 178 -20.58 -23.36 7.48
CA LYS A 178 -20.71 -22.53 6.29
C LYS A 178 -19.53 -21.58 6.16
N GLU A 179 -18.95 -21.47 4.97
CA GLU A 179 -17.84 -20.54 4.68
C GLU A 179 -18.29 -19.07 4.84
N ILE A 180 -17.49 -18.32 5.58
CA ILE A 180 -17.66 -16.87 5.80
C ILE A 180 -16.75 -16.17 4.80
N THR A 181 -17.34 -15.44 3.85
CA THR A 181 -16.61 -14.74 2.78
C THR A 181 -16.44 -13.23 3.02
N ASP A 182 -17.30 -12.63 3.87
CA ASP A 182 -17.20 -11.22 4.27
C ASP A 182 -16.38 -11.11 5.55
N THR A 183 -15.06 -10.99 5.40
CA THR A 183 -14.13 -10.88 6.53
C THR A 183 -13.21 -9.66 6.36
N LEU A 184 -12.79 -9.09 7.49
CA LEU A 184 -11.72 -8.10 7.56
C LEU A 184 -10.36 -8.78 7.50
N GLY A 185 -9.42 -8.19 6.78
CA GLY A 185 -8.05 -8.65 6.68
C GLY A 185 -7.71 -9.33 5.36
N SER A 186 -6.50 -9.85 5.28
CA SER A 186 -5.94 -10.52 4.11
C SER A 186 -6.12 -12.04 4.22
N GLN A 187 -6.93 -12.61 3.35
CA GLN A 187 -7.25 -14.05 3.34
C GLN A 187 -6.23 -14.88 2.56
N SER A 188 -5.34 -14.24 1.81
CA SER A 188 -4.31 -14.92 1.02
C SER A 188 -3.10 -14.04 0.76
N VAL A 189 -1.95 -14.67 0.65
CA VAL A 189 -0.71 -14.06 0.20
C VAL A 189 -0.10 -14.95 -0.89
N THR A 190 0.42 -14.33 -1.93
CA THR A 190 0.94 -15.06 -3.09
C THR A 190 2.35 -14.57 -3.42
N THR A 191 3.25 -15.49 -3.76
CA THR A 191 4.55 -15.13 -4.32
C THR A 191 4.35 -14.22 -5.53
N ASN A 192 5.00 -13.06 -5.54
CA ASN A 192 4.95 -12.08 -6.61
C ASN A 192 6.31 -11.98 -7.32
N SER A 193 6.38 -11.16 -8.38
CA SER A 193 7.62 -10.99 -9.15
C SER A 193 8.66 -10.08 -8.49
N ASP A 194 8.38 -9.54 -7.29
CA ASP A 194 9.21 -8.54 -6.58
C ASP A 194 9.46 -7.23 -7.33
N ALA A 195 8.94 -7.11 -8.54
CA ALA A 195 9.07 -5.92 -9.37
C ALA A 195 7.70 -5.25 -9.51
N GLY A 196 7.59 -4.00 -9.10
CA GLY A 196 6.43 -3.17 -9.39
C GLY A 196 6.23 -3.05 -10.90
N SER A 197 4.99 -3.13 -11.36
CA SER A 197 4.59 -3.01 -12.76
C SER A 197 3.46 -2.01 -12.95
N LYS A 198 2.58 -1.89 -11.97
CA LYS A 198 1.45 -0.98 -12.00
C LYS A 198 1.12 -0.42 -10.62
N LEU A 199 0.49 0.74 -10.59
CA LEU A 199 -0.12 1.31 -9.41
C LEU A 199 -1.58 0.88 -9.34
N SER A 200 -2.10 0.72 -8.12
CA SER A 200 -3.53 0.63 -7.82
C SER A 200 -3.91 1.79 -6.92
N VAL A 201 -4.93 2.58 -7.33
CA VAL A 201 -5.32 3.81 -6.64
C VAL A 201 -6.76 3.68 -6.16
N LYS A 202 -6.95 3.80 -4.85
CA LYS A 202 -8.26 3.61 -4.22
C LYS A 202 -8.61 4.75 -3.29
N ALA A 203 -9.69 5.45 -3.58
CA ALA A 203 -10.28 6.40 -2.65
C ALA A 203 -11.13 5.66 -1.60
N GLU A 204 -11.02 6.07 -0.33
CA GLU A 204 -11.87 5.56 0.76
C GLU A 204 -13.36 5.82 0.46
N LYS A 205 -13.66 7.02 -0.07
CA LYS A 205 -15.01 7.43 -0.48
C LYS A 205 -14.99 7.87 -1.93
N SER A 206 -15.93 7.37 -2.72
CA SER A 206 -16.12 7.79 -4.12
C SER A 206 -16.87 9.13 -4.25
N GLU A 207 -17.44 9.63 -3.14
CA GLU A 207 -18.18 10.88 -3.06
C GLU A 207 -17.95 11.58 -1.72
N ILE A 208 -17.74 12.90 -1.74
CA ILE A 208 -17.62 13.77 -0.57
C ILE A 208 -18.39 15.09 -0.80
N THR A 209 -18.62 15.86 0.27
CA THR A 209 -19.32 17.15 0.19
C THR A 209 -18.41 18.25 -0.36
N ALA A 210 -18.92 19.10 -1.25
CA ALA A 210 -18.25 20.30 -1.77
C ALA A 210 -18.38 21.49 -0.80
N ASP A 211 -17.84 21.35 0.40
CA ASP A 211 -17.94 22.33 1.51
C ASP A 211 -16.62 23.08 1.77
N GLY A 212 -15.54 22.70 1.08
CA GLY A 212 -14.19 23.26 1.27
C GLY A 212 -13.44 22.68 2.47
N SER A 213 -14.00 21.67 3.15
CA SER A 213 -13.43 21.03 4.35
C SER A 213 -13.43 19.51 4.31
N SER A 214 -14.36 18.88 3.60
CA SER A 214 -14.45 17.43 3.47
C SER A 214 -13.19 16.83 2.82
N LEU A 215 -12.72 15.71 3.37
CA LEU A 215 -11.48 15.03 2.96
C LEU A 215 -11.78 13.70 2.26
N SER A 216 -10.95 13.38 1.27
CA SER A 216 -10.83 12.06 0.68
C SER A 216 -9.43 11.52 0.93
N TYR A 217 -9.34 10.34 1.53
CA TYR A 217 -8.10 9.59 1.73
C TYR A 217 -7.96 8.62 0.57
N ILE A 218 -6.84 8.74 -0.16
CA ILE A 218 -6.61 7.98 -1.39
C ILE A 218 -5.33 7.17 -1.21
N ALA A 219 -5.49 5.86 -1.05
CA ALA A 219 -4.40 4.92 -0.91
C ALA A 219 -3.86 4.49 -2.29
N VAL A 220 -2.57 4.24 -2.35
CA VAL A 220 -1.89 3.72 -3.55
C VAL A 220 -1.07 2.51 -3.15
N ASP A 221 -1.27 1.41 -3.87
CA ASP A 221 -0.51 0.18 -3.75
C ASP A 221 0.35 -0.02 -5.02
N VAL A 222 1.57 -0.52 -4.82
CA VAL A 222 2.42 -0.98 -5.93
C VAL A 222 2.17 -2.46 -6.15
N ASN A 223 1.79 -2.84 -7.37
CA ASN A 223 1.50 -4.21 -7.75
C ASN A 223 2.43 -4.70 -8.87
N ASP A 224 2.63 -6.01 -8.95
CA ASP A 224 3.33 -6.66 -10.05
C ASP A 224 2.46 -6.71 -11.33
N LYS A 225 2.99 -7.31 -12.40
CA LYS A 225 2.28 -7.46 -13.69
C LYS A 225 0.98 -8.27 -13.58
N ASP A 226 0.88 -9.16 -12.62
CA ASP A 226 -0.29 -10.01 -12.37
C ASP A 226 -1.30 -9.37 -11.39
N GLY A 227 -0.99 -8.16 -10.89
CA GLY A 227 -1.83 -7.42 -9.94
C GLY A 227 -1.64 -7.81 -8.49
N ARG A 228 -0.57 -8.54 -8.16
CA ARG A 228 -0.25 -8.93 -6.79
C ARG A 228 0.52 -7.82 -6.11
N PHE A 229 0.18 -7.54 -4.88
CA PHE A 229 0.84 -6.51 -4.07
C PHE A 229 2.33 -6.80 -3.86
N VAL A 230 3.18 -5.78 -4.02
CA VAL A 230 4.64 -5.86 -3.84
C VAL A 230 5.03 -5.12 -2.57
N SER A 231 5.09 -5.82 -1.45
CA SER A 231 5.39 -5.27 -0.12
C SER A 231 6.81 -4.71 0.01
N SER A 232 7.72 -5.06 -0.89
CA SER A 232 9.11 -4.54 -0.91
C SER A 232 9.30 -3.29 -1.76
N ALA A 233 8.23 -2.79 -2.44
CA ALA A 233 8.35 -1.67 -3.36
C ALA A 233 8.56 -0.34 -2.63
N ASP A 234 9.50 0.47 -3.15
CA ASP A 234 9.83 1.82 -2.67
C ASP A 234 9.80 2.87 -3.80
N ASN A 235 9.05 2.59 -4.86
CA ASN A 235 8.95 3.44 -6.05
C ASN A 235 8.55 4.88 -5.70
N SER A 236 9.10 5.84 -6.43
CA SER A 236 8.74 7.24 -6.27
C SER A 236 7.44 7.54 -7.02
N ILE A 237 6.38 7.88 -6.31
CA ILE A 237 5.05 8.13 -6.86
C ILE A 237 4.82 9.63 -6.95
N ARG A 238 4.39 10.11 -8.13
CA ARG A 238 3.91 11.46 -8.39
C ARG A 238 2.40 11.46 -8.40
N PHE A 239 1.80 12.44 -7.74
CA PHE A 239 0.37 12.72 -7.78
C PHE A 239 0.10 13.98 -8.59
N THR A 240 -0.89 13.91 -9.45
CA THR A 240 -1.41 15.05 -10.21
C THR A 240 -2.92 15.12 -10.02
N LEU A 241 -3.40 16.26 -9.53
CA LEU A 241 -4.81 16.50 -9.23
C LEU A 241 -5.41 17.50 -10.20
N THR A 242 -6.55 17.15 -10.78
CA THR A 242 -7.37 18.04 -11.63
C THR A 242 -8.77 18.19 -11.04
N GLY A 243 -9.48 19.25 -11.43
CA GLY A 243 -10.85 19.51 -10.93
C GLY A 243 -10.91 20.14 -9.54
N ASN A 244 -12.02 19.92 -8.82
CA ASN A 244 -12.46 20.67 -7.64
C ASN A 244 -11.92 20.11 -6.33
N GLY A 245 -10.62 19.91 -6.24
CA GLY A 245 -9.90 19.43 -5.06
C GLY A 245 -8.60 20.16 -4.81
N THR A 246 -8.04 19.94 -3.62
CA THR A 246 -6.76 20.49 -3.16
C THR A 246 -6.00 19.39 -2.43
N ILE A 247 -4.78 19.04 -2.89
CA ILE A 247 -3.92 18.11 -2.13
C ILE A 247 -3.49 18.83 -0.85
N VAL A 248 -3.79 18.25 0.30
CA VAL A 248 -3.46 18.83 1.62
C VAL A 248 -2.40 18.03 2.38
N GLY A 249 -2.10 16.82 1.95
CA GLY A 249 -1.05 16.02 2.57
C GLY A 249 -0.71 14.77 1.79
N VAL A 250 0.46 14.22 2.09
CA VAL A 250 0.94 12.91 1.64
C VAL A 250 1.65 12.21 2.79
N ASP A 251 1.51 10.89 2.88
CA ASP A 251 2.24 10.05 3.82
C ASP A 251 2.44 8.65 3.23
N ASN A 252 3.28 7.84 3.85
CA ASN A 252 3.52 6.46 3.46
C ASN A 252 3.67 5.52 4.65
N GLY A 253 3.46 6.01 5.88
CA GLY A 253 3.60 5.22 7.11
C GLY A 253 5.05 4.90 7.52
N ASN A 254 6.06 5.43 6.83
CA ASN A 254 7.45 5.19 7.17
C ASN A 254 7.84 5.96 8.45
N PRO A 255 8.08 5.30 9.58
CA PRO A 255 8.41 5.95 10.84
C PRO A 255 9.78 6.66 10.82
N SER A 256 10.63 6.37 9.85
CA SER A 256 11.95 7.01 9.67
C SER A 256 11.93 8.13 8.61
N THR A 257 10.75 8.50 8.09
CA THR A 257 10.67 9.53 7.04
C THR A 257 11.05 10.90 7.58
N VAL A 258 11.85 11.65 6.81
CA VAL A 258 12.11 13.06 7.02
C VAL A 258 11.30 13.94 6.06
N ASN A 259 10.44 13.32 5.24
CA ASN A 259 9.57 14.04 4.31
C ASN A 259 8.50 14.80 5.08
N LYS A 260 8.23 16.01 4.63
CA LYS A 260 7.12 16.81 5.16
C LYS A 260 5.82 16.25 4.60
N PHE A 261 4.84 16.01 5.45
CA PHE A 261 3.48 15.60 5.02
C PHE A 261 2.83 16.66 4.14
N GLN A 262 3.05 17.95 4.46
CA GLN A 262 2.71 19.09 3.61
C GLN A 262 3.97 19.55 2.88
N GLN A 263 4.17 19.08 1.67
CA GLN A 263 5.30 19.44 0.82
C GLN A 263 5.15 20.88 0.29
N LYS A 264 6.25 21.50 -0.14
CA LYS A 264 6.23 22.85 -0.70
C LYS A 264 5.28 22.96 -1.91
N SER A 265 5.24 21.94 -2.77
CA SER A 265 4.32 21.87 -3.90
C SER A 265 2.85 21.90 -3.47
N VAL A 266 2.50 21.21 -2.38
CA VAL A 266 1.16 21.20 -1.79
C VAL A 266 0.79 22.58 -1.26
N LEU A 267 1.75 23.30 -0.64
CA LEU A 267 1.51 24.63 -0.11
C LEU A 267 1.39 25.71 -1.19
N THR A 268 2.03 25.53 -2.35
CA THR A 268 2.10 26.54 -3.42
C THR A 268 1.09 26.35 -4.53
N SER A 269 0.88 25.09 -4.98
CA SER A 269 -0.04 24.80 -6.10
C SER A 269 -1.22 23.93 -5.71
N SER A 270 -1.09 23.14 -4.65
CA SER A 270 -2.11 22.20 -4.17
C SER A 270 -2.64 21.17 -5.20
N LYS A 271 -1.99 21.07 -6.35
CA LYS A 271 -2.37 20.18 -7.46
C LYS A 271 -1.38 19.05 -7.73
N THR A 272 -0.20 19.10 -7.17
CA THR A 272 0.84 18.09 -7.34
C THR A 272 1.51 17.74 -6.03
N ALA A 273 1.89 16.47 -5.87
CA ALA A 273 2.72 16.00 -4.77
C ALA A 273 3.59 14.82 -5.23
N LYS A 274 4.61 14.47 -4.43
CA LYS A 274 5.49 13.35 -4.69
C LYS A 274 5.91 12.69 -3.38
N ILE A 275 5.84 11.36 -3.31
CA ILE A 275 6.32 10.59 -2.18
C ILE A 275 6.87 9.25 -2.67
N LYS A 276 7.82 8.65 -1.95
CA LYS A 276 8.18 7.25 -2.17
C LYS A 276 7.13 6.34 -1.54
N ALA A 277 6.85 5.21 -2.15
CA ALA A 277 6.17 4.13 -1.46
C ALA A 277 7.03 3.62 -0.29
N PHE A 278 6.39 3.21 0.76
CA PHE A 278 6.99 2.46 1.87
C PHE A 278 6.21 1.17 2.06
N SER A 279 6.93 0.06 2.06
CA SER A 279 6.30 -1.26 2.06
C SER A 279 5.19 -1.40 1.00
N GLY A 280 5.45 -0.87 -0.21
CA GLY A 280 4.53 -0.91 -1.34
C GLY A 280 3.36 0.06 -1.30
N LYS A 281 3.25 0.92 -0.28
CA LYS A 281 2.08 1.79 -0.04
C LYS A 281 2.43 3.27 -0.02
N ALA A 282 1.46 4.10 -0.40
CA ALA A 282 1.47 5.55 -0.19
C ALA A 282 0.04 6.07 0.00
N LEU A 283 -0.09 7.22 0.65
CA LEU A 283 -1.35 7.91 0.87
C LEU A 283 -1.25 9.34 0.35
N VAL A 284 -2.34 9.83 -0.24
CA VAL A 284 -2.54 11.25 -0.53
C VAL A 284 -3.90 11.69 0.01
N ILE A 285 -3.96 12.86 0.60
CA ILE A 285 -5.17 13.43 1.18
C ILE A 285 -5.60 14.62 0.34
N VAL A 286 -6.82 14.57 -0.17
CA VAL A 286 -7.43 15.62 -0.99
C VAL A 286 -8.60 16.23 -0.23
N ARG A 287 -8.61 17.56 -0.12
CA ARG A 287 -9.72 18.34 0.42
C ARG A 287 -10.57 18.88 -0.71
N SER A 288 -11.90 18.80 -0.57
CA SER A 288 -12.86 19.41 -1.51
C SER A 288 -12.70 20.93 -1.59
N THR A 289 -13.09 21.51 -2.72
CA THR A 289 -13.43 22.93 -2.81
C THR A 289 -14.92 23.14 -2.50
N LYS A 290 -15.40 24.37 -2.66
CA LYS A 290 -16.85 24.69 -2.55
C LYS A 290 -17.60 24.45 -3.86
N ASP A 291 -16.91 24.03 -4.92
CA ASP A 291 -17.48 23.78 -6.23
C ASP A 291 -17.72 22.28 -6.39
N ALA A 292 -18.96 21.91 -6.72
CA ALA A 292 -19.35 20.53 -7.01
C ALA A 292 -18.83 20.05 -8.37
N GLY A 293 -18.90 18.74 -8.65
CA GLY A 293 -18.48 18.12 -9.91
C GLY A 293 -17.27 17.19 -9.76
N GLY A 294 -16.56 17.27 -8.62
CA GLY A 294 -15.52 16.31 -8.28
C GLY A 294 -14.11 16.69 -8.72
N PHE A 295 -13.19 15.75 -8.52
CA PHE A 295 -11.79 15.84 -8.92
C PHE A 295 -11.28 14.47 -9.39
N ALA A 296 -10.25 14.49 -10.23
CA ALA A 296 -9.48 13.31 -10.60
C ALA A 296 -8.07 13.40 -10.02
N LEU A 297 -7.60 12.29 -9.43
CA LEU A 297 -6.23 12.14 -8.95
C LEU A 297 -5.54 11.06 -9.74
N LYS A 298 -4.48 11.42 -10.44
CA LYS A 298 -3.60 10.51 -11.16
C LYS A 298 -2.36 10.23 -10.34
N ALA A 299 -2.01 8.94 -10.19
CA ALA A 299 -0.76 8.49 -9.63
C ALA A 299 0.12 7.89 -10.74
N GLU A 300 1.37 8.34 -10.81
CA GLU A 300 2.35 7.93 -11.80
C GLU A 300 3.68 7.60 -11.13
N SER A 301 4.39 6.62 -11.68
CA SER A 301 5.74 6.26 -11.25
C SER A 301 6.53 5.76 -12.45
N ALA A 302 7.83 6.06 -12.47
CA ALA A 302 8.72 5.64 -13.54
C ALA A 302 8.71 4.11 -13.71
N GLY A 303 8.54 3.64 -14.93
CA GLY A 303 8.49 2.21 -15.26
C GLY A 303 7.24 1.46 -14.79
N LEU A 304 6.24 2.15 -14.24
CA LEU A 304 4.97 1.55 -13.81
C LEU A 304 3.80 2.11 -14.61
N THR A 305 2.80 1.26 -14.87
CA THR A 305 1.51 1.75 -15.36
C THR A 305 0.82 2.54 -14.26
N GLY A 306 0.55 3.83 -14.52
CA GLY A 306 -0.18 4.71 -13.62
C GLY A 306 -1.68 4.43 -13.61
N GLU A 307 -2.38 4.97 -12.63
CA GLU A 307 -3.83 4.88 -12.50
C GLU A 307 -4.44 6.22 -12.06
N THR A 308 -5.69 6.45 -12.47
CA THR A 308 -6.48 7.64 -12.10
C THR A 308 -7.71 7.21 -11.33
N VAL A 309 -7.96 7.85 -10.18
CA VAL A 309 -9.21 7.72 -9.44
C VAL A 309 -10.01 9.02 -9.54
N PHE A 310 -11.33 8.89 -9.68
CA PHE A 310 -12.27 10.00 -9.65
C PHE A 310 -13.06 9.97 -8.34
N VAL A 311 -13.18 11.15 -7.69
CA VAL A 311 -14.03 11.36 -6.50
C VAL A 311 -15.03 12.46 -6.83
N ASN A 312 -16.30 12.13 -6.72
CA ASN A 312 -17.37 13.11 -6.89
C ASN A 312 -17.43 14.08 -5.72
N THR A 313 -17.74 15.35 -5.99
CA THR A 313 -18.03 16.33 -4.94
C THR A 313 -19.44 16.89 -5.14
N VAL A 314 -20.31 16.72 -4.13
CA VAL A 314 -21.72 17.15 -4.19
C VAL A 314 -21.91 18.44 -3.43
N GLY A 315 -22.68 19.39 -4.02
CA GLY A 315 -22.94 20.70 -3.44
C GLY A 315 -23.87 21.52 -4.32
N GLU A 316 -24.22 22.72 -3.85
CA GLU A 316 -25.17 23.61 -4.56
C GLU A 316 -24.54 24.31 -5.78
N LYS A 317 -23.21 24.57 -5.73
CA LYS A 317 -22.49 25.27 -6.79
C LYS A 317 -21.77 24.27 -7.71
N ASN A 318 -22.17 24.20 -8.97
CA ASN A 318 -21.50 23.39 -9.98
C ASN A 318 -20.12 23.97 -10.34
N GLY A 319 -19.13 23.07 -10.44
CA GLY A 319 -17.81 23.38 -10.93
C GLY A 319 -17.72 23.41 -12.48
N GLU A 320 -16.61 23.91 -12.98
CA GLU A 320 -16.28 23.86 -14.42
C GLU A 320 -15.93 22.43 -14.85
N VAL A 321 -16.09 22.12 -16.14
CA VAL A 321 -15.59 20.88 -16.74
C VAL A 321 -14.06 20.89 -16.69
N PHE A 322 -13.45 19.80 -16.26
CA PHE A 322 -12.00 19.69 -16.08
C PHE A 322 -11.46 18.38 -16.69
N LEU A 323 -10.14 18.29 -16.84
CA LEU A 323 -9.47 17.09 -17.32
C LEU A 323 -9.57 15.97 -16.29
N LYS A 324 -10.26 14.87 -16.64
CA LYS A 324 -10.45 13.70 -15.79
C LYS A 324 -9.33 12.66 -15.96
N ASP A 325 -8.91 12.42 -17.21
CA ASP A 325 -7.89 11.42 -17.53
C ASP A 325 -7.19 11.72 -18.85
N TYR A 326 -5.94 11.25 -18.99
CA TYR A 326 -5.11 11.36 -20.18
C TYR A 326 -4.08 10.24 -20.22
N THR A 327 -3.53 9.97 -21.39
CA THR A 327 -2.43 9.02 -21.56
C THR A 327 -1.34 9.67 -22.41
N ILE A 328 -0.10 9.61 -21.91
CA ILE A 328 1.11 10.04 -22.65
C ILE A 328 2.08 8.87 -22.71
N LYS A 329 2.99 8.90 -23.66
CA LYS A 329 4.06 7.92 -23.77
C LYS A 329 5.00 8.06 -22.56
N PRO A 330 5.16 7.00 -21.72
CA PRO A 330 5.89 7.11 -20.47
C PRO A 330 7.41 7.09 -20.63
N GLU A 331 7.91 6.59 -21.77
CA GLU A 331 9.34 6.34 -22.00
C GLU A 331 9.76 6.64 -23.42
N TYR A 332 10.97 7.18 -23.57
CA TYR A 332 11.64 7.43 -24.84
C TYR A 332 13.05 6.84 -24.79
N THR A 333 13.52 6.29 -25.90
CA THR A 333 14.89 5.78 -26.03
C THR A 333 15.54 6.39 -27.27
N VAL A 334 16.74 6.97 -27.11
CA VAL A 334 17.53 7.50 -28.21
C VAL A 334 19.00 7.10 -28.08
N MET A 335 19.75 7.19 -29.15
CA MET A 335 21.20 7.14 -29.12
C MET A 335 21.77 8.50 -28.71
N MET A 336 22.89 8.50 -28.01
CA MET A 336 23.62 9.72 -27.63
C MET A 336 23.81 10.64 -28.86
N GLY A 337 23.53 11.93 -28.71
CA GLY A 337 23.59 12.93 -29.79
C GLY A 337 22.34 13.00 -30.68
N THR A 338 21.33 12.16 -30.43
CA THR A 338 20.07 12.18 -31.18
C THR A 338 18.96 12.83 -30.34
N LYS A 339 18.39 13.93 -30.84
CA LYS A 339 17.25 14.58 -30.17
C LYS A 339 16.04 13.65 -30.19
N PRO A 340 15.40 13.39 -29.03
CA PRO A 340 14.19 12.57 -28.98
C PRO A 340 12.99 13.26 -29.66
N GLU A 341 12.19 12.48 -30.38
CA GLU A 341 10.89 12.90 -30.90
C GLU A 341 9.85 12.69 -29.78
N LEU A 342 9.50 13.78 -29.10
CA LEU A 342 8.55 13.78 -27.99
C LEU A 342 7.14 14.08 -28.50
N GLU A 343 6.13 13.44 -27.87
CA GLU A 343 4.74 13.82 -28.11
C GLU A 343 4.52 15.28 -27.69
N THR A 344 3.89 16.06 -28.57
CA THR A 344 3.56 17.48 -28.31
C THR A 344 2.06 17.71 -28.16
N THR A 345 1.24 16.70 -28.49
CA THR A 345 -0.22 16.72 -28.32
C THR A 345 -0.69 15.46 -27.61
N VAL A 346 -1.82 15.57 -26.94
CA VAL A 346 -2.42 14.47 -26.17
C VAL A 346 -3.94 14.63 -26.17
N THR A 347 -4.67 13.51 -26.25
CA THR A 347 -6.12 13.52 -26.08
C THR A 347 -6.49 13.21 -24.64
N GLY A 348 -7.17 14.15 -23.99
CA GLY A 348 -7.72 13.99 -22.65
C GLY A 348 -9.20 13.63 -22.64
N THR A 349 -9.64 12.95 -21.59
CA THR A 349 -11.05 12.74 -21.28
C THR A 349 -11.46 13.75 -20.21
N MET A 350 -12.49 14.54 -20.49
CA MET A 350 -13.01 15.55 -19.57
C MET A 350 -13.97 14.94 -18.54
N SER A 351 -14.29 15.68 -17.47
CA SER A 351 -15.18 15.23 -16.39
C SER A 351 -16.61 14.94 -16.85
N ASP A 352 -17.06 15.56 -17.94
CA ASP A 352 -18.37 15.33 -18.59
C ASP A 352 -18.34 14.17 -19.61
N GLY A 353 -17.20 13.49 -19.78
CA GLY A 353 -16.99 12.40 -20.73
C GLY A 353 -16.59 12.84 -22.15
N SER A 354 -16.55 14.13 -22.44
CA SER A 354 -16.07 14.64 -23.73
C SER A 354 -14.56 14.41 -23.92
N LYS A 355 -14.08 14.45 -25.16
CA LYS A 355 -12.65 14.39 -25.49
C LYS A 355 -12.17 15.77 -25.89
N GLN A 356 -10.99 16.14 -25.41
CA GLN A 356 -10.34 17.39 -25.78
C GLN A 356 -8.87 17.11 -26.11
N GLU A 357 -8.35 17.82 -27.11
CA GLU A 357 -6.92 17.82 -27.43
C GLU A 357 -6.19 18.86 -26.58
N GLY A 358 -5.07 18.47 -26.00
CA GLY A 358 -4.15 19.31 -25.23
C GLY A 358 -2.77 19.34 -25.88
N THR A 359 -1.94 20.27 -25.45
CA THR A 359 -0.53 20.39 -25.86
C THR A 359 0.41 20.08 -24.73
N ILE A 360 1.61 19.55 -25.05
CA ILE A 360 2.66 19.28 -24.06
C ILE A 360 3.89 20.12 -24.42
N ASP A 361 4.39 20.86 -23.43
CA ASP A 361 5.66 21.59 -23.50
C ASP A 361 6.68 20.89 -22.58
N TRP A 362 7.66 20.21 -23.21
CA TRP A 362 8.70 19.45 -22.52
C TRP A 362 9.92 20.33 -22.23
N LYS A 363 10.47 20.23 -21.02
CA LYS A 363 11.72 20.88 -20.61
C LYS A 363 12.92 20.02 -21.00
N LEU A 364 13.18 19.92 -22.31
CA LEU A 364 14.31 19.19 -22.87
C LEU A 364 15.45 20.15 -23.21
N THR A 365 16.65 19.90 -22.65
CA THR A 365 17.88 20.60 -23.01
C THR A 365 18.81 19.71 -23.83
N GLU A 366 19.68 20.30 -24.65
CA GLU A 366 20.65 19.56 -25.48
C GLU A 366 21.60 18.72 -24.64
N ASP A 367 21.96 19.16 -23.46
CA ASP A 367 22.84 18.45 -22.54
C ASP A 367 22.29 17.06 -22.18
N VAL A 368 20.98 16.93 -22.03
CA VAL A 368 20.32 15.68 -21.62
C VAL A 368 20.53 14.56 -22.64
N TYR A 369 20.36 14.82 -23.96
CA TYR A 369 20.48 13.74 -24.96
C TYR A 369 21.91 13.60 -25.53
N ASN A 370 22.83 14.48 -25.16
CA ASN A 370 24.23 14.40 -25.55
C ASN A 370 25.09 13.54 -24.57
N HIS A 371 24.52 13.11 -23.45
CA HIS A 371 25.21 12.24 -22.49
C HIS A 371 24.40 10.96 -22.25
N PRO A 372 25.05 9.77 -22.28
CA PRO A 372 24.37 8.52 -22.01
C PRO A 372 23.91 8.47 -20.54
N GLY A 373 22.71 7.97 -20.32
CA GLY A 373 22.13 7.90 -18.96
C GLY A 373 20.61 7.76 -18.95
N GLU A 374 20.09 7.76 -17.75
CA GLU A 374 18.65 7.70 -17.44
C GLU A 374 18.21 9.06 -16.94
N TYR A 375 17.25 9.69 -17.62
CA TYR A 375 16.78 11.02 -17.30
C TYR A 375 15.27 11.04 -17.12
N VAL A 376 14.78 11.92 -16.27
CA VAL A 376 13.36 12.25 -16.16
C VAL A 376 13.12 13.58 -16.87
N LEU A 377 12.31 13.55 -17.91
CA LEU A 377 11.84 14.73 -18.61
C LEU A 377 10.61 15.28 -17.90
N ASP A 378 10.68 16.51 -17.44
CA ASP A 378 9.50 17.23 -16.95
C ASP A 378 8.88 18.04 -18.06
N GLY A 379 7.54 18.13 -18.06
CA GLY A 379 6.77 18.91 -19.01
C GLY A 379 5.54 19.57 -18.37
N THR A 380 4.92 20.46 -19.12
CA THR A 380 3.63 21.04 -18.78
C THR A 380 2.65 20.76 -19.89
N MET A 381 1.56 20.11 -19.55
CA MET A 381 0.46 19.84 -20.46
C MET A 381 -0.67 20.86 -20.25
N LYS A 382 -1.29 21.33 -21.33
CA LYS A 382 -2.36 22.33 -21.29
C LYS A 382 -3.63 21.84 -21.96
N PHE A 383 -4.74 21.94 -21.23
CA PHE A 383 -6.09 21.73 -21.73
C PHE A 383 -6.93 22.97 -21.43
N GLY A 384 -7.10 23.83 -22.43
CA GLY A 384 -7.74 25.13 -22.25
C GLY A 384 -7.04 25.97 -21.19
N LYS A 385 -7.70 26.21 -20.04
CA LYS A 385 -7.13 26.97 -18.91
C LYS A 385 -6.39 26.09 -17.90
N GLU A 386 -6.51 24.77 -18.01
CA GLU A 386 -5.94 23.84 -17.05
C GLU A 386 -4.51 23.47 -17.45
N GLU A 387 -3.59 23.62 -16.52
CA GLU A 387 -2.18 23.22 -16.68
C GLU A 387 -1.87 22.04 -15.79
N VAL A 388 -1.29 20.99 -16.37
CA VAL A 388 -0.97 19.72 -15.71
C VAL A 388 0.51 19.42 -15.89
N ALA A 389 1.21 19.21 -14.77
CA ALA A 389 2.61 18.78 -14.82
C ALA A 389 2.69 17.30 -15.22
N VAL A 390 3.52 16.99 -16.21
CA VAL A 390 3.76 15.65 -16.71
C VAL A 390 5.24 15.30 -16.67
N SER A 391 5.57 14.00 -16.70
CA SER A 391 6.95 13.52 -16.83
C SER A 391 7.00 12.24 -17.66
N ALA A 392 8.14 12.04 -18.33
CA ALA A 392 8.47 10.80 -19.03
C ALA A 392 9.94 10.44 -18.78
N ASN A 393 10.28 9.17 -18.93
CA ASN A 393 11.67 8.74 -18.86
C ASN A 393 12.35 8.87 -20.22
N LEU A 394 13.62 9.26 -20.23
CA LEU A 394 14.46 9.27 -21.43
C LEU A 394 15.70 8.42 -21.18
N HIS A 395 15.83 7.36 -21.95
CA HIS A 395 16.98 6.46 -21.96
C HIS A 395 17.93 6.86 -23.09
N VAL A 396 19.09 7.42 -22.77
CA VAL A 396 20.11 7.79 -23.75
C VAL A 396 21.18 6.70 -23.79
N LYS A 397 21.22 5.93 -24.88
CA LYS A 397 22.17 4.84 -25.06
C LYS A 397 23.51 5.34 -25.58
N PRO A 398 24.66 4.82 -25.08
CA PRO A 398 25.95 5.18 -25.60
C PRO A 398 26.16 4.68 -27.05
N ILE A 399 26.94 5.40 -27.83
CA ILE A 399 27.43 4.92 -29.12
C ILE A 399 28.60 3.97 -28.85
N ILE A 400 28.43 2.69 -29.14
CA ILE A 400 29.51 1.69 -29.03
C ILE A 400 30.21 1.63 -30.38
N VAL A 401 31.46 2.13 -30.44
CA VAL A 401 32.33 1.97 -31.60
C VAL A 401 33.11 0.69 -31.42
N ALA A 402 32.82 -0.33 -32.24
CA ALA A 402 33.66 -1.53 -32.30
C ALA A 402 34.96 -1.19 -33.00
N VAL A 403 36.07 -1.18 -32.27
CA VAL A 403 37.41 -1.09 -32.89
C VAL A 403 37.77 -2.48 -33.41
N GLN A 404 37.76 -2.66 -34.73
CA GLN A 404 38.37 -3.83 -35.35
C GLN A 404 39.90 -3.66 -35.24
N ASN A 405 40.51 -4.54 -34.45
CA ASN A 405 41.98 -4.69 -34.49
C ASN A 405 42.38 -5.27 -35.84
N TYR A 406 42.98 -4.46 -36.68
CA TYR A 406 43.75 -4.96 -37.82
C TYR A 406 45.07 -5.52 -37.28
N THR A 407 45.19 -6.84 -37.26
CA THR A 407 46.47 -7.54 -37.13
C THR A 407 47.15 -7.65 -38.48
#